data_0291da6d92a10d9d9b161aa4265663cf
#
_entry.id   0291da6d92a10d9d9b161aa4265663cf
#
_cell.length_a   1.000
_cell.length_b   1.000
_cell.length_c   1.000
_cell.angle_alpha   90.00
_cell.angle_beta   90.00
_cell.angle_gamma   90.00
#
_symmetry.space_group_name_H-M   'P 1'
#
loop_
_entity.id
_entity.type
_entity.pdbx_description
1 polymer ?
#
loop_
_entity_poly.entity_id
_entity_poly.type
_entity_poly.pdbx_seq_one_letter_code
_entity_poly.pdbx_strand_id
1 'polypeptide(L)'
;MKQVTVLGAGMVGRAIARDLAKSYAVTSVDLDEGNLSLLAQYGINTVSADLSDAKNTGVLIKDADIVVGAVPGFMGYKTVETVINAGKNIVDISFFPEDYSPLNKLAKEKGVTAIVDFGVAPGLSNLWFGNQYAKGGVKFLECMVGGLPAERRYPFQY
;
A
#
# COMPACT_ATOMS: atom_id res chain seq x y z
N MET A 1 -8.57 -18.00 8.00
CA MET A 1 -7.37 -17.20 7.69
C MET A 1 -7.85 -15.80 7.37
N LYS A 2 -7.16 -14.75 7.83
CA LYS A 2 -7.55 -13.37 7.50
C LYS A 2 -7.38 -13.11 6.00
N GLN A 3 -8.30 -12.31 5.45
CA GLN A 3 -8.34 -11.93 4.04
C GLN A 3 -7.61 -10.60 3.85
N VAL A 4 -6.63 -10.57 2.98
CA VAL A 4 -5.89 -9.36 2.62
C VAL A 4 -6.08 -9.08 1.14
N THR A 5 -6.49 -7.85 0.81
CA THR A 5 -6.53 -7.42 -0.60
C THR A 5 -5.42 -6.42 -0.87
N VAL A 6 -4.58 -6.71 -1.85
CA VAL A 6 -3.49 -5.83 -2.31
C VAL A 6 -3.94 -5.13 -3.59
N LEU A 7 -4.04 -3.81 -3.53
CA LEU A 7 -4.41 -2.94 -4.66
C LEU A 7 -3.14 -2.45 -5.36
N GLY A 8 -2.89 -2.97 -6.55
CA GLY A 8 -1.68 -2.78 -7.33
C GLY A 8 -0.76 -4.01 -7.29
N ALA A 9 -0.44 -4.55 -8.47
CA ALA A 9 0.48 -5.68 -8.67
C ALA A 9 1.78 -5.25 -9.38
N GLY A 10 2.19 -4.01 -9.21
CA GLY A 10 3.49 -3.51 -9.63
C GLY A 10 4.64 -4.23 -8.92
N MET A 11 5.88 -3.80 -9.13
CA MET A 11 7.06 -4.46 -8.54
C MET A 11 6.98 -4.60 -7.02
N VAL A 12 6.55 -3.56 -6.31
CA VAL A 12 6.43 -3.57 -4.85
C VAL A 12 5.18 -4.33 -4.40
N GLY A 13 4.02 -4.08 -5.03
CA GLY A 13 2.76 -4.76 -4.69
C GLY A 13 2.86 -6.28 -4.83
N ARG A 14 3.55 -6.78 -5.86
CA ARG A 14 3.83 -8.22 -6.02
C ARG A 14 4.70 -8.79 -4.89
N ALA A 15 5.72 -8.06 -4.49
CA ALA A 15 6.58 -8.49 -3.39
C ALA A 15 5.79 -8.59 -2.08
N ILE A 16 4.95 -7.59 -1.80
CA ILE A 16 4.05 -7.56 -0.63
C ILE A 16 3.06 -8.73 -0.70
N ALA A 17 2.38 -8.91 -1.82
CA ALA A 17 1.38 -9.98 -1.99
C ALA A 17 1.99 -11.36 -1.75
N ARG A 18 3.18 -11.63 -2.29
CA ARG A 18 3.91 -12.89 -2.11
C ARG A 18 4.33 -13.13 -0.67
N ASP A 19 4.76 -12.10 0.03
CA ASP A 19 5.17 -12.24 1.43
C ASP A 19 3.96 -12.48 2.33
N LEU A 20 2.90 -11.72 2.16
CA LEU A 20 1.65 -11.86 2.92
C LEU A 20 0.96 -13.21 2.67
N ALA A 21 1.06 -13.77 1.48
CA ALA A 21 0.46 -15.07 1.15
C ALA A 21 1.03 -16.25 1.94
N LYS A 22 2.18 -16.09 2.60
CA LYS A 22 2.73 -17.09 3.53
C LYS A 22 1.87 -17.26 4.79
N SER A 23 1.06 -16.26 5.14
CA SER A 23 0.32 -16.22 6.42
C SER A 23 -1.15 -15.82 6.29
N TYR A 24 -1.57 -15.29 5.14
CA TYR A 24 -2.90 -14.76 4.89
C TYR A 24 -3.48 -15.28 3.59
N ALA A 25 -4.81 -15.24 3.45
CA ALA A 25 -5.45 -15.42 2.17
C ALA A 25 -5.38 -14.09 1.40
N VAL A 26 -4.58 -14.05 0.33
CA VAL A 26 -4.30 -12.83 -0.41
C VAL A 26 -5.04 -12.82 -1.74
N THR A 27 -5.70 -11.69 -2.02
CA THR A 27 -6.18 -11.33 -3.36
C THR A 27 -5.42 -10.11 -3.84
N SER A 28 -4.83 -10.17 -5.02
CA SER A 28 -4.15 -9.03 -5.66
C SER A 28 -4.96 -8.52 -6.83
N VAL A 29 -5.12 -7.20 -6.92
CA VAL A 29 -5.93 -6.52 -7.93
C VAL A 29 -5.05 -5.57 -8.73
N ASP A 30 -5.09 -5.65 -10.05
CA ASP A 30 -4.39 -4.73 -10.96
C ASP A 30 -5.11 -4.71 -12.31
N LEU A 31 -4.85 -3.70 -13.12
CA LEU A 31 -5.31 -3.66 -14.51
C LEU A 31 -4.41 -4.50 -15.44
N ASP A 32 -3.12 -4.62 -15.10
CA ASP A 32 -2.12 -5.34 -15.89
C ASP A 32 -2.17 -6.85 -15.61
N GLU A 33 -2.76 -7.59 -16.54
CA GLU A 33 -2.85 -9.05 -16.46
C GLU A 33 -1.47 -9.74 -16.49
N GLY A 34 -0.46 -9.14 -17.11
CA GLY A 34 0.92 -9.62 -17.10
C GLY A 34 1.49 -9.63 -15.70
N ASN A 35 1.26 -8.56 -14.93
CA ASN A 35 1.64 -8.47 -13.53
C ASN A 35 0.90 -9.49 -12.67
N LEU A 36 -0.40 -9.69 -12.90
CA LEU A 36 -1.23 -10.64 -12.17
C LEU A 36 -0.82 -12.09 -12.45
N SER A 37 -0.47 -12.42 -13.70
CA SER A 37 -0.03 -13.78 -14.07
C SER A 37 1.22 -14.21 -13.29
N LEU A 38 2.11 -13.27 -12.96
CA LEU A 38 3.29 -13.53 -12.15
C LEU A 38 2.95 -13.88 -10.69
N LEU A 39 1.77 -13.53 -10.22
CA LEU A 39 1.28 -13.86 -8.87
C LEU A 39 0.49 -15.16 -8.85
N ALA A 40 -0.28 -15.43 -9.90
CA ALA A 40 -1.09 -16.64 -10.01
C ALA A 40 -0.25 -17.92 -9.87
N GLN A 41 0.99 -17.92 -10.38
CA GLN A 41 1.92 -19.03 -10.24
C GLN A 41 2.29 -19.38 -8.79
N TYR A 42 2.07 -18.46 -7.85
CA TYR A 42 2.28 -18.68 -6.41
C TYR A 42 0.99 -19.05 -5.66
N GLY A 43 -0.11 -19.33 -6.38
CA GLY A 43 -1.41 -19.65 -5.78
C GLY A 43 -2.12 -18.45 -5.15
N ILE A 44 -1.69 -17.24 -5.49
CA ILE A 44 -2.34 -16.00 -5.02
C ILE A 44 -3.55 -15.74 -5.91
N ASN A 45 -4.70 -15.44 -5.29
CA ASN A 45 -5.88 -15.05 -6.02
C ASN A 45 -5.66 -13.70 -6.72
N THR A 46 -6.03 -13.60 -7.99
CA THR A 46 -5.81 -12.40 -8.80
C THR A 46 -7.11 -11.93 -9.46
N VAL A 47 -7.31 -10.63 -9.51
CA VAL A 47 -8.47 -10.01 -10.14
C VAL A 47 -8.00 -8.87 -11.05
N SER A 48 -8.36 -8.95 -12.33
CA SER A 48 -8.12 -7.86 -13.28
C SER A 48 -9.22 -6.80 -13.13
N ALA A 49 -8.84 -5.57 -12.72
CA ALA A 49 -9.79 -4.47 -12.57
C ALA A 49 -9.09 -3.11 -12.59
N ASP A 50 -9.85 -2.10 -13.04
CA ASP A 50 -9.43 -0.70 -12.98
C ASP A 50 -9.66 -0.14 -11.58
N LEU A 51 -8.58 0.15 -10.87
CA LEU A 51 -8.60 0.72 -9.52
C LEU A 51 -8.94 2.22 -9.49
N SER A 52 -9.04 2.88 -10.63
CA SER A 52 -9.56 4.25 -10.74
C SER A 52 -11.09 4.31 -10.55
N ASP A 53 -11.79 3.20 -10.77
CA ASP A 53 -13.22 3.06 -10.48
C ASP A 53 -13.43 2.77 -8.98
N ALA A 54 -13.70 3.84 -8.22
CA ALA A 54 -13.93 3.76 -6.78
C ALA A 54 -15.09 2.84 -6.39
N LYS A 55 -16.17 2.78 -7.20
CA LYS A 55 -17.33 1.94 -6.92
C LYS A 55 -16.98 0.46 -7.05
N ASN A 56 -16.30 0.12 -8.13
CA ASN A 56 -15.85 -1.25 -8.37
C ASN A 56 -14.81 -1.67 -7.31
N THR A 57 -13.84 -0.79 -7.01
CA THR A 57 -12.84 -1.03 -5.96
C THR A 57 -13.50 -1.33 -4.62
N GLY A 58 -14.54 -0.56 -4.23
CA GLY A 58 -15.30 -0.81 -3.01
C GLY A 58 -15.97 -2.20 -2.97
N VAL A 59 -16.43 -2.70 -4.11
CA VAL A 59 -16.99 -4.06 -4.21
C VAL A 59 -15.91 -5.12 -4.05
N LEU A 60 -14.75 -4.93 -4.69
CA LEU A 60 -13.64 -5.88 -4.67
C LEU A 60 -13.05 -6.09 -3.28
N ILE A 61 -13.06 -5.05 -2.44
CA ILE A 61 -12.49 -5.11 -1.08
C ILE A 61 -13.51 -5.47 0.02
N LYS A 62 -14.77 -5.73 -0.34
CA LYS A 62 -15.87 -5.93 0.63
C LYS A 62 -15.58 -7.01 1.67
N ASP A 63 -14.93 -8.09 1.26
CA ASP A 63 -14.63 -9.24 2.12
C ASP A 63 -13.22 -9.18 2.75
N ALA A 64 -12.45 -8.10 2.48
CA ALA A 64 -11.13 -7.92 3.06
C ALA A 64 -11.21 -7.56 4.56
N ASP A 65 -10.38 -8.19 5.38
CA ASP A 65 -10.11 -7.76 6.76
C ASP A 65 -9.21 -6.53 6.78
N ILE A 66 -8.25 -6.48 5.85
CA ILE A 66 -7.32 -5.35 5.67
C ILE A 66 -6.98 -5.19 4.18
N VAL A 67 -6.79 -3.96 3.77
CA VAL A 67 -6.37 -3.60 2.42
C VAL A 67 -4.93 -3.07 2.45
N VAL A 68 -4.15 -3.42 1.45
CA VAL A 68 -2.82 -2.82 1.20
C VAL A 68 -2.89 -2.01 -0.09
N GLY A 69 -2.59 -0.72 -0.01
CA GLY A 69 -2.47 0.18 -1.16
C GLY A 69 -1.04 0.16 -1.70
N ALA A 70 -0.88 -0.20 -2.97
CA ALA A 70 0.40 -0.23 -3.67
C ALA A 70 0.25 0.30 -5.11
N VAL A 71 -0.65 1.25 -5.29
CA VAL A 71 -0.89 1.95 -6.55
C VAL A 71 0.13 3.08 -6.77
N PRO A 72 0.27 3.61 -7.99
CA PRO A 72 1.07 4.81 -8.23
C PRO A 72 0.62 6.01 -7.40
N GLY A 73 1.55 6.89 -7.00
CA GLY A 73 1.29 8.02 -6.10
C GLY A 73 0.12 8.91 -6.53
N PHE A 74 -0.04 9.18 -7.82
CA PHE A 74 -1.15 9.99 -8.32
C PHE A 74 -2.55 9.38 -8.11
N MET A 75 -2.63 8.08 -7.79
CA MET A 75 -3.88 7.38 -7.44
C MET A 75 -4.03 7.21 -5.93
N GLY A 76 -2.95 7.37 -5.17
CA GLY A 76 -2.87 6.99 -3.75
C GLY A 76 -3.96 7.60 -2.88
N TYR A 77 -4.07 8.94 -2.89
CA TYR A 77 -5.08 9.63 -2.08
C TYR A 77 -6.50 9.11 -2.34
N LYS A 78 -6.88 9.00 -3.62
CA LYS A 78 -8.23 8.54 -4.00
C LYS A 78 -8.48 7.07 -3.64
N THR A 79 -7.45 6.25 -3.73
CA THR A 79 -7.51 4.84 -3.30
C THR A 79 -7.74 4.74 -1.80
N VAL A 80 -6.96 5.47 -1.00
CA VAL A 80 -7.10 5.50 0.46
C VAL A 80 -8.49 6.00 0.85
N GLU A 81 -8.95 7.10 0.26
CA GLU A 81 -10.30 7.63 0.48
C GLU A 81 -11.39 6.59 0.17
N THR A 82 -11.26 5.89 -0.94
CA THR A 82 -12.21 4.84 -1.37
C THR A 82 -12.28 3.70 -0.36
N VAL A 83 -11.12 3.23 0.12
CA VAL A 83 -11.03 2.14 1.09
C VAL A 83 -11.63 2.55 2.44
N ILE A 84 -11.34 3.76 2.91
CA ILE A 84 -11.93 4.32 4.15
C ILE A 84 -13.44 4.43 4.02
N ASN A 85 -13.95 4.94 2.88
CA ASN A 85 -15.38 5.04 2.62
C ASN A 85 -16.09 3.68 2.61
N ALA A 86 -15.40 2.64 2.16
CA ALA A 86 -15.88 1.26 2.22
C ALA A 86 -15.83 0.64 3.63
N GLY A 87 -15.39 1.39 4.64
CA GLY A 87 -15.29 0.93 6.03
C GLY A 87 -14.17 -0.11 6.24
N LYS A 88 -13.08 -0.03 5.50
CA LYS A 88 -11.97 -0.99 5.58
C LYS A 88 -10.70 -0.35 6.13
N ASN A 89 -9.95 -1.12 6.90
CA ASN A 89 -8.60 -0.73 7.32
C ASN A 89 -7.64 -0.79 6.14
N ILE A 90 -6.72 0.16 6.06
CA ILE A 90 -5.72 0.22 4.98
C ILE A 90 -4.33 0.52 5.51
N VAL A 91 -3.33 -0.13 4.91
CA VAL A 91 -1.92 0.26 4.96
C VAL A 91 -1.51 0.61 3.53
N ASP A 92 -1.09 1.85 3.32
CA ASP A 92 -0.78 2.37 2.00
C ASP A 92 0.69 2.76 1.89
N ILE A 93 1.33 2.34 0.82
CA ILE A 93 2.72 2.67 0.51
C ILE A 93 2.86 3.70 -0.61
N SER A 94 1.76 4.10 -1.22
CA SER A 94 1.81 5.11 -2.27
C SER A 94 2.22 6.46 -1.68
N PHE A 95 3.13 7.14 -2.36
CA PHE A 95 3.57 8.47 -1.96
C PHE A 95 2.81 9.50 -2.77
N PHE A 96 1.75 10.07 -2.18
CA PHE A 96 0.88 11.04 -2.85
C PHE A 96 1.11 12.45 -2.28
N PRO A 97 0.99 13.50 -3.11
CA PRO A 97 1.30 14.87 -2.73
C PRO A 97 0.18 15.58 -1.97
N GLU A 98 -1.01 15.01 -1.91
CA GLU A 98 -2.17 15.62 -1.28
C GLU A 98 -2.06 15.63 0.26
N ASP A 99 -2.67 16.63 0.89
CA ASP A 99 -2.82 16.67 2.35
C ASP A 99 -3.76 15.55 2.81
N TYR A 100 -3.24 14.65 3.62
CA TYR A 100 -4.02 13.53 4.18
C TYR A 100 -4.87 13.91 5.41
N SER A 101 -4.81 15.15 5.90
CA SER A 101 -5.59 15.59 7.08
C SER A 101 -7.10 15.35 6.95
N PRO A 102 -7.75 15.56 5.78
CA PRO A 102 -9.15 15.22 5.60
C PRO A 102 -9.44 13.72 5.76
N LEU A 103 -8.52 12.86 5.37
CA LEU A 103 -8.66 11.41 5.50
C LEU A 103 -8.68 10.96 6.97
N ASN A 104 -7.96 11.66 7.86
CA ASN A 104 -7.98 11.38 9.29
C ASN A 104 -9.38 11.59 9.90
N LYS A 105 -10.08 12.65 9.49
CA LYS A 105 -11.46 12.88 9.92
C LYS A 105 -12.39 11.77 9.42
N LEU A 106 -12.29 11.46 8.13
CA LEU A 106 -13.09 10.42 7.49
C LEU A 106 -12.86 9.04 8.13
N ALA A 107 -11.60 8.67 8.41
CA ALA A 107 -11.25 7.41 9.05
C ALA A 107 -11.87 7.29 10.45
N LYS A 108 -11.84 8.38 11.24
CA LYS A 108 -12.49 8.44 12.56
C LYS A 108 -14.00 8.28 12.46
N GLU A 109 -14.65 8.95 11.50
CA GLU A 109 -16.09 8.85 11.26
C GLU A 109 -16.50 7.43 10.83
N LYS A 110 -15.67 6.74 10.07
CA LYS A 110 -15.89 5.37 9.62
C LYS A 110 -15.44 4.30 10.62
N GLY A 111 -14.74 4.67 11.68
CA GLY A 111 -14.22 3.74 12.68
C GLY A 111 -13.13 2.81 12.16
N VAL A 112 -12.33 3.28 11.20
CA VAL A 112 -11.27 2.49 10.58
C VAL A 112 -9.89 3.10 10.83
N THR A 113 -8.85 2.27 10.66
CA THR A 113 -7.46 2.68 10.73
C THR A 113 -6.90 2.79 9.31
N ALA A 114 -6.32 3.95 9.01
CA ALA A 114 -5.57 4.17 7.77
C ALA A 114 -4.13 4.55 8.13
N ILE A 115 -3.17 3.80 7.64
CA ILE A 115 -1.74 4.09 7.76
C ILE A 115 -1.26 4.43 6.36
N VAL A 116 -0.78 5.65 6.17
CA VAL A 116 -0.30 6.17 4.89
C VAL A 116 1.21 6.43 4.94
N ASP A 117 1.84 6.62 3.78
CA ASP A 117 3.29 6.81 3.67
C ASP A 117 4.09 5.67 4.33
N PHE A 118 3.59 4.44 4.26
CA PHE A 118 4.19 3.31 4.96
C PHE A 118 5.13 2.48 4.06
N GLY A 119 5.94 3.20 3.26
CA GLY A 119 7.02 2.63 2.46
C GLY A 119 8.31 2.44 3.25
N VAL A 120 9.45 2.58 2.58
CA VAL A 120 10.77 2.51 3.22
C VAL A 120 11.16 3.88 3.79
N ALA A 121 11.05 4.94 2.95
CA ALA A 121 11.23 6.34 3.34
C ALA A 121 10.43 7.23 2.37
N PRO A 122 9.32 7.81 2.84
CA PRO A 122 8.76 7.72 4.22
C PRO A 122 8.22 6.34 4.58
N GLY A 123 8.13 6.05 5.87
CA GLY A 123 7.53 4.84 6.42
C GLY A 123 8.44 4.17 7.47
N LEU A 124 9.18 3.13 7.09
CA LEU A 124 10.07 2.39 7.98
C LEU A 124 11.11 3.30 8.67
N SER A 125 11.68 4.25 7.95
CA SER A 125 12.60 5.26 8.50
C SER A 125 11.96 6.07 9.62
N ASN A 126 10.74 6.53 9.42
CA ASN A 126 10.00 7.32 10.40
C ASN A 126 9.65 6.51 11.65
N LEU A 127 9.23 5.26 11.45
CA LEU A 127 8.94 4.34 12.55
C LEU A 127 10.20 4.08 13.40
N TRP A 128 11.33 3.86 12.74
CA TRP A 128 12.61 3.61 13.41
C TRP A 128 13.09 4.85 14.15
N PHE A 129 12.96 6.04 13.55
CA PHE A 129 13.27 7.31 14.20
C PHE A 129 12.41 7.53 15.45
N GLY A 130 11.10 7.33 15.33
CA GLY A 130 10.18 7.42 16.46
C GLY A 130 10.56 6.49 17.61
N ASN A 131 10.94 5.25 17.30
CA ASN A 131 11.41 4.28 18.29
C ASN A 131 12.71 4.72 18.97
N GLN A 132 13.68 5.27 18.23
CA GLN A 132 14.92 5.78 18.83
C GLN A 132 14.66 7.03 19.68
N TYR A 133 13.82 7.95 19.19
CA TYR A 133 13.44 9.15 19.92
C TYR A 133 12.75 8.80 21.26
N ALA A 134 11.87 7.83 21.28
CA ALA A 134 11.15 7.39 22.47
C ALA A 134 12.09 6.79 23.55
N LYS A 135 13.25 6.27 23.16
CA LYS A 135 14.28 5.77 24.11
C LYS A 135 15.05 6.92 24.79
N GLY A 136 14.93 8.13 24.30
CA GLY A 136 15.59 9.33 24.82
C GLY A 136 17.05 9.46 24.36
N GLY A 137 17.64 10.64 24.66
CA GLY A 137 19.05 10.93 24.36
C GLY A 137 19.38 11.28 22.90
N VAL A 138 18.44 11.18 21.99
CA VAL A 138 18.63 11.52 20.58
C VAL A 138 18.58 13.03 20.38
N LYS A 139 19.66 13.60 19.82
CA LYS A 139 19.73 15.03 19.48
C LYS A 139 19.57 15.30 17.99
N PHE A 140 19.86 14.31 17.15
CA PHE A 140 19.83 14.43 15.70
C PHE A 140 19.55 13.09 15.06
N LEU A 141 18.72 13.09 14.03
CA LEU A 141 18.40 11.93 13.19
C LEU A 141 18.43 12.39 11.74
N GLU A 142 19.07 11.61 10.89
CA GLU A 142 19.16 11.89 9.46
C GLU A 142 18.86 10.63 8.66
N CYS A 143 18.03 10.77 7.62
CA CYS A 143 17.77 9.72 6.67
C CYS A 143 18.03 10.24 5.26
N MET A 144 19.12 9.76 4.66
CA MET A 144 19.42 10.08 3.27
C MET A 144 18.66 9.10 2.36
N VAL A 145 17.79 9.65 1.53
CA VAL A 145 16.99 8.91 0.56
C VAL A 145 17.27 9.47 -0.82
N GLY A 146 17.62 8.62 -1.75
CA GLY A 146 17.92 9.08 -3.09
C GLY A 146 18.36 7.94 -4.01
N GLY A 147 18.71 8.33 -5.24
CA GLY A 147 19.31 7.41 -6.18
C GLY A 147 18.27 6.74 -7.09
N LEU A 148 17.68 7.53 -8.00
CA LEU A 148 17.07 6.94 -9.17
C LEU A 148 18.16 6.70 -10.22
N PRO A 149 18.23 5.52 -10.85
CA PRO A 149 19.20 5.29 -11.93
C PRO A 149 18.89 6.19 -13.12
N ALA A 150 19.93 6.78 -13.73
CA ALA A 150 19.77 7.56 -14.96
C ALA A 150 19.18 6.71 -16.10
N GLU A 151 19.56 5.46 -16.15
CA GLU A 151 18.97 4.45 -17.04
C GLU A 151 18.43 3.30 -16.20
N ARG A 152 17.15 3.03 -16.36
CA ARG A 152 16.48 1.90 -15.67
C ARG A 152 16.92 0.59 -16.33
N ARG A 153 17.65 -0.23 -15.60
CA ARG A 153 18.09 -1.56 -16.03
C ARG A 153 17.73 -2.59 -14.98
N TYR A 154 17.19 -3.73 -15.45
CA TYR A 154 16.92 -4.83 -14.52
C TYR A 154 18.22 -5.28 -13.80
N PRO A 155 18.21 -5.50 -12.48
CA PRO A 155 17.09 -5.42 -11.53
C PRO A 155 16.86 -4.02 -10.93
N PHE A 156 17.67 -3.04 -11.26
CA PHE A 156 17.65 -1.68 -10.70
C PHE A 156 16.72 -0.77 -11.52
N GLN A 157 15.43 -0.88 -11.28
CA GLN A 157 14.42 -0.09 -11.99
C GLN A 157 13.85 1.08 -11.17
N TYR A 158 14.37 1.24 -9.96
CA TYR A 158 14.09 2.37 -9.08
C TYR A 158 15.32 3.23 -8.93
#